data_7756fd7e90eeb768864d48ab8be40328
#
_entry.id   7756fd7e90eeb768864d48ab8be40328
#
_cell.length_a   1.000
_cell.length_b   1.000
_cell.length_c   1.000
_cell.angle_alpha   90.00
_cell.angle_beta   90.00
_cell.angle_gamma   90.00
#
_symmetry.space_group_name_H-M   'P 1'
#
loop_
_entity.id
_entity.type
_entity.pdbx_description
1 polymer ?
#
loop_
_entity_poly.entity_id
_entity_poly.type
_entity_poly.pdbx_seq_one_letter_code
_entity_poly.pdbx_strand_id
1 'polypeptide(L)'
;YEIGTGDWSSDGALPIYLPNGKMMRTHTSNTQIRYMENHEPPLRVLATGRCYRRDTVDATHAAVFHQIEFFAVDKNITFADLRGTIQLFLEALFGDIEVRLRPSYFPFTEPSAEVDVKWKGKWLEVLGCGMIDPNVLKSVGYDPEVYSGFAAGLGVERLAMVQSQIDDIRRLYASDLRFLQQF
;
A
#
# COMPACT_ATOMS: atom_id res chain seq x y z
N TYR A 1 8.80 14.81 12.71
CA TYR A 1 7.38 14.88 12.29
C TYR A 1 6.71 13.61 12.79
N GLU A 2 5.91 13.72 13.84
CA GLU A 2 5.14 12.58 14.33
C GLU A 2 3.98 12.32 13.34
N ILE A 3 4.21 11.49 12.33
CA ILE A 3 3.12 10.80 11.62
C ILE A 3 2.45 9.82 12.60
N GLY A 4 2.28 10.19 13.83
CA GLY A 4 1.76 9.33 14.88
C GLY A 4 0.57 9.90 15.64
N THR A 5 0.27 11.17 15.46
CA THR A 5 -0.81 11.88 16.16
C THR A 5 -1.80 12.59 15.24
N GLY A 6 -1.65 12.44 13.91
CA GLY A 6 -2.62 12.94 12.93
C GLY A 6 -3.93 12.16 13.00
N ASP A 7 -5.01 12.82 12.69
CA ASP A 7 -6.31 12.19 12.48
C ASP A 7 -6.27 11.35 11.21
N TRP A 8 -5.95 10.08 11.33
CA TRP A 8 -5.90 9.09 10.25
C TRP A 8 -7.28 8.71 9.71
N SER A 9 -8.34 9.31 10.21
CA SER A 9 -9.70 9.12 9.67
C SER A 9 -9.85 9.68 8.25
N SER A 10 -8.93 10.54 7.82
CA SER A 10 -8.95 11.16 6.49
C SER A 10 -8.50 10.25 5.35
N ASP A 11 -7.78 9.16 5.62
CA ASP A 11 -7.34 8.16 4.64
C ASP A 11 -8.23 6.91 4.59
N GLY A 12 -9.38 6.93 5.31
CA GLY A 12 -10.30 5.81 5.42
C GLY A 12 -9.85 4.70 6.36
N ALA A 13 -8.63 4.75 6.91
CA ALA A 13 -8.14 3.77 7.87
C ALA A 13 -8.75 4.03 9.26
N LEU A 14 -9.36 3.01 9.86
CA LEU A 14 -9.88 3.04 11.23
C LEU A 14 -8.83 2.48 12.19
N PRO A 15 -8.11 3.33 12.97
CA PRO A 15 -7.03 2.85 13.82
C PRO A 15 -7.53 2.04 15.02
N ILE A 16 -6.69 1.11 15.47
CA ILE A 16 -6.87 0.37 16.72
C ILE A 16 -5.94 0.98 17.78
N TYR A 17 -6.52 1.47 18.86
CA TYR A 17 -5.78 1.99 20.00
C TYR A 17 -5.66 0.94 21.11
N LEU A 18 -4.47 0.86 21.72
CA LEU A 18 -4.21 0.04 22.89
C LEU A 18 -4.60 0.77 24.17
N PRO A 19 -4.84 0.06 25.30
CA PRO A 19 -5.19 0.68 26.57
C PRO A 19 -4.18 1.72 27.10
N ASN A 20 -2.92 1.63 26.66
CA ASN A 20 -1.86 2.59 27.00
C ASN A 20 -1.80 3.82 26.08
N GLY A 21 -2.80 4.02 25.23
CA GLY A 21 -2.89 5.13 24.28
C GLY A 21 -2.05 5.00 23.01
N LYS A 22 -1.28 3.91 22.87
CA LYS A 22 -0.54 3.65 21.63
C LYS A 22 -1.46 3.14 20.53
N MET A 23 -1.18 3.54 19.30
CA MET A 23 -1.90 3.11 18.11
C MET A 23 -1.19 1.92 17.44
N MET A 24 -1.95 0.94 17.00
CA MET A 24 -1.44 -0.11 16.12
C MET A 24 -1.22 0.45 14.72
N ARG A 25 -0.16 0.01 14.03
CA ARG A 25 0.19 0.49 12.69
C ARG A 25 -0.92 0.20 11.67
N THR A 26 -1.44 1.24 11.04
CA THR A 26 -2.55 1.16 10.06
C THR A 26 -2.06 0.91 8.63
N HIS A 27 -0.82 1.28 8.30
CA HIS A 27 -0.16 1.08 7.00
C HIS A 27 1.36 1.10 7.16
N THR A 28 2.09 0.70 6.12
CA THR A 28 3.56 0.65 6.13
C THR A 28 4.23 1.95 5.67
N SER A 29 3.47 2.95 5.24
CA SER A 29 3.97 4.19 4.61
C SER A 29 4.87 5.04 5.53
N ASN A 30 4.75 4.89 6.85
CA ASN A 30 5.68 5.53 7.79
C ASN A 30 7.14 5.05 7.63
N THR A 31 7.36 3.92 6.99
CA THR A 31 8.70 3.41 6.66
C THR A 31 9.40 4.33 5.67
N GLN A 32 8.67 4.99 4.75
CA GLN A 32 9.23 5.94 3.79
C GLN A 32 9.99 7.04 4.52
N ILE A 33 9.34 7.72 5.47
CA ILE A 33 9.93 8.82 6.24
C ILE A 33 11.19 8.35 6.97
N ARG A 34 11.08 7.26 7.75
CA ARG A 34 12.19 6.73 8.54
C ARG A 34 13.38 6.29 7.70
N TYR A 35 13.11 5.81 6.49
CA TYR A 35 14.19 5.44 5.57
C TYR A 35 14.83 6.68 4.96
N MET A 36 14.02 7.63 4.47
CA MET A 36 14.49 8.87 3.85
C MET A 36 15.27 9.78 4.83
N GLU A 37 14.92 9.79 6.13
CA GLU A 37 15.66 10.53 7.17
C GLU A 37 17.15 10.11 7.28
N ASN A 38 17.51 8.92 6.82
CA ASN A 38 18.85 8.35 6.99
C ASN A 38 19.56 8.00 5.68
N HIS A 39 18.95 8.29 4.53
CA HIS A 39 19.50 7.93 3.23
C HIS A 39 19.23 9.04 2.21
N GLU A 40 20.14 9.20 1.27
CA GLU A 40 20.03 10.18 0.19
C GLU A 40 19.52 9.52 -1.11
N PRO A 41 18.77 10.26 -1.95
CA PRO A 41 18.42 9.78 -3.29
C PRO A 41 19.66 9.50 -4.17
N PRO A 42 19.60 8.55 -5.11
CA PRO A 42 18.38 7.84 -5.57
C PRO A 42 17.98 6.68 -4.67
N LEU A 43 16.68 6.58 -4.39
CA LEU A 43 16.11 5.53 -3.55
C LEU A 43 15.19 4.60 -4.35
N ARG A 44 15.28 3.33 -4.07
CA ARG A 44 14.39 2.26 -4.53
C ARG A 44 14.21 1.29 -3.38
N VAL A 45 13.10 1.36 -2.71
CA VAL A 45 12.90 0.68 -1.43
C VAL A 45 11.63 -0.17 -1.48
N LEU A 46 11.73 -1.36 -0.91
CA LEU A 46 10.60 -2.23 -0.64
C LEU A 46 10.58 -2.54 0.85
N ALA A 47 9.44 -2.33 1.49
CA ALA A 47 9.23 -2.60 2.91
C ALA A 47 7.98 -3.46 3.11
N THR A 48 8.01 -4.34 4.09
CA THR A 48 6.87 -5.19 4.41
C THR A 48 6.49 -5.04 5.87
N GLY A 49 5.23 -5.28 6.19
CA GLY A 49 4.81 -5.26 7.57
C GLY A 49 3.35 -5.63 7.77
N ARG A 50 3.05 -6.02 9.01
CA ARG A 50 1.68 -6.29 9.44
C ARG A 50 0.98 -4.98 9.78
N CYS A 51 -0.24 -4.81 9.28
CA CYS A 51 -1.10 -3.66 9.52
C CYS A 51 -2.37 -4.07 10.25
N TYR A 52 -2.98 -3.10 10.94
CA TYR A 52 -4.11 -3.32 11.84
C TYR A 52 -5.14 -2.21 11.62
N ARG A 53 -6.36 -2.58 11.26
CA ARG A 53 -7.47 -1.64 11.06
C ARG A 53 -8.73 -2.18 11.73
N ARG A 54 -9.58 -1.29 12.21
CA ARG A 54 -10.88 -1.64 12.82
C ARG A 54 -11.95 -1.79 11.74
N ASP A 55 -11.58 -2.39 10.61
CA ASP A 55 -12.51 -2.66 9.53
C ASP A 55 -13.44 -3.79 9.87
N THR A 56 -14.65 -3.76 9.33
CA THR A 56 -15.57 -4.89 9.43
C THR A 56 -15.00 -6.06 8.64
N VAL A 57 -14.84 -7.21 9.32
CA VAL A 57 -14.31 -8.42 8.68
C VAL A 57 -15.35 -9.01 7.73
N ASP A 58 -14.99 -9.11 6.46
CA ASP A 58 -15.81 -9.70 5.41
C ASP A 58 -14.97 -10.60 4.46
N ALA A 59 -15.47 -10.92 3.27
CA ALA A 59 -14.77 -11.76 2.30
C ALA A 59 -13.51 -11.10 1.70
N THR A 60 -13.36 -9.78 1.81
CA THR A 60 -12.27 -8.98 1.22
C THR A 60 -11.50 -8.13 2.22
N HIS A 61 -11.96 -8.06 3.46
CA HIS A 61 -11.35 -7.26 4.54
C HIS A 61 -11.05 -8.11 5.77
N ALA A 62 -9.88 -7.88 6.35
CA ALA A 62 -9.44 -8.46 7.63
C ALA A 62 -8.92 -7.34 8.53
N ALA A 63 -9.17 -7.45 9.84
CA ALA A 63 -8.69 -6.48 10.83
C ALA A 63 -7.16 -6.48 10.96
N VAL A 64 -6.52 -7.58 10.59
CA VAL A 64 -5.06 -7.75 10.57
C VAL A 64 -4.69 -8.27 9.18
N PHE A 65 -3.74 -7.62 8.52
CA PHE A 65 -3.30 -8.00 7.19
C PHE A 65 -1.82 -7.63 6.99
N HIS A 66 -1.21 -8.12 5.91
CA HIS A 66 0.15 -7.77 5.56
C HIS A 66 0.15 -6.79 4.39
N GLN A 67 1.00 -5.79 4.49
CA GLN A 67 1.19 -4.80 3.44
C GLN A 67 2.64 -4.83 2.94
N ILE A 68 2.79 -4.76 1.63
CA ILE A 68 4.04 -4.42 0.96
C ILE A 68 3.94 -2.96 0.57
N GLU A 69 4.93 -2.19 0.92
CA GLU A 69 5.15 -0.83 0.48
C GLU A 69 6.34 -0.81 -0.45
N PHE A 70 6.23 -0.18 -1.61
CA PHE A 70 7.40 0.18 -2.40
C PHE A 70 7.38 1.66 -2.74
N PHE A 71 8.55 2.28 -2.73
CA PHE A 71 8.68 3.67 -3.13
C PHE A 71 10.01 3.92 -3.82
N ALA A 72 10.02 4.95 -4.66
CA ALA A 72 11.19 5.42 -5.35
C ALA A 72 11.27 6.94 -5.25
N VAL A 73 12.47 7.46 -5.00
CA VAL A 73 12.78 8.90 -5.01
C VAL A 73 14.03 9.13 -5.83
N ASP A 74 13.94 10.01 -6.81
CA ASP A 74 15.06 10.39 -7.67
C ASP A 74 14.75 11.73 -8.35
N LYS A 75 15.66 12.21 -9.22
CA LYS A 75 15.38 13.35 -10.08
C LYS A 75 14.44 12.95 -11.22
N ASN A 76 13.48 13.83 -11.52
CA ASN A 76 12.57 13.70 -12.66
C ASN A 76 11.67 12.45 -12.66
N ILE A 77 11.37 11.87 -11.51
CA ILE A 77 10.37 10.80 -11.42
C ILE A 77 8.98 11.39 -11.70
N THR A 78 8.19 10.67 -12.50
CA THR A 78 6.88 11.09 -12.96
C THR A 78 5.78 10.08 -12.59
N PHE A 79 4.52 10.49 -12.72
CA PHE A 79 3.38 9.57 -12.59
C PHE A 79 3.38 8.46 -13.67
N ALA A 80 4.01 8.71 -14.82
CA ALA A 80 4.19 7.69 -15.86
C ALA A 80 5.12 6.56 -15.39
N ASP A 81 6.16 6.89 -14.63
CA ASP A 81 7.08 5.90 -14.05
C ASP A 81 6.37 5.03 -13.00
N LEU A 82 5.55 5.65 -12.15
CA LEU A 82 4.68 4.93 -11.20
C LEU A 82 3.76 3.97 -11.94
N ARG A 83 3.02 4.46 -12.94
CA ARG A 83 2.08 3.64 -13.72
C ARG A 83 2.79 2.48 -14.42
N GLY A 84 3.92 2.74 -15.05
CA GLY A 84 4.73 1.71 -15.72
C GLY A 84 5.22 0.64 -14.75
N THR A 85 5.70 1.06 -13.56
CA THR A 85 6.15 0.14 -12.50
C THR A 85 5.01 -0.77 -12.02
N ILE A 86 3.83 -0.19 -11.76
CA ILE A 86 2.64 -0.96 -11.33
C ILE A 86 2.21 -1.94 -12.41
N GLN A 87 2.16 -1.50 -13.67
CA GLN A 87 1.75 -2.36 -14.78
C GLN A 87 2.69 -3.56 -14.93
N LEU A 88 4.02 -3.32 -14.97
CA LEU A 88 5.02 -4.39 -15.04
C LEU A 88 4.92 -5.36 -13.86
N PHE A 89 4.69 -4.85 -12.65
CA PHE A 89 4.52 -5.67 -11.46
C PHE A 89 3.29 -6.57 -11.55
N LEU A 90 2.13 -6.01 -11.94
CA LEU A 90 0.89 -6.78 -12.03
C LEU A 90 0.92 -7.79 -13.19
N GLU A 91 1.53 -7.44 -14.33
CA GLU A 91 1.75 -8.37 -15.44
C GLU A 91 2.68 -9.52 -15.05
N ALA A 92 3.75 -9.23 -14.31
CA ALA A 92 4.67 -10.26 -13.83
C ALA A 92 4.00 -11.22 -12.81
N LEU A 93 3.06 -10.70 -12.01
CA LEU A 93 2.40 -11.49 -10.96
C LEU A 93 1.19 -12.27 -11.47
N PHE A 94 0.40 -11.69 -12.36
CA PHE A 94 -0.90 -12.22 -12.78
C PHE A 94 -0.99 -12.56 -14.27
N GLY A 95 0.03 -12.22 -15.07
CA GLY A 95 -0.04 -12.33 -16.51
C GLY A 95 -0.98 -11.29 -17.14
N ASP A 96 -1.76 -11.70 -18.13
CA ASP A 96 -2.72 -10.85 -18.83
C ASP A 96 -3.97 -10.63 -17.94
N ILE A 97 -3.97 -9.53 -17.18
CA ILE A 97 -5.07 -9.12 -16.31
C ILE A 97 -5.50 -7.69 -16.64
N GLU A 98 -6.81 -7.44 -16.69
CA GLU A 98 -7.32 -6.08 -16.86
C GLU A 98 -7.04 -5.24 -15.60
N VAL A 99 -6.39 -4.10 -15.79
CA VAL A 99 -6.01 -3.15 -14.72
C VAL A 99 -6.64 -1.80 -14.99
N ARG A 100 -7.15 -1.14 -13.96
CA ARG A 100 -7.57 0.26 -14.04
C ARG A 100 -7.05 1.05 -12.85
N LEU A 101 -6.72 2.32 -13.10
CA LEU A 101 -6.43 3.30 -12.07
C LEU A 101 -7.66 4.18 -11.86
N ARG A 102 -8.01 4.41 -10.60
CA ARG A 102 -9.07 5.34 -10.20
C ARG A 102 -8.45 6.48 -9.37
N PRO A 103 -8.80 7.75 -9.62
CA PRO A 103 -8.41 8.82 -8.72
C PRO A 103 -8.84 8.52 -7.29
N SER A 104 -7.97 8.78 -6.34
CA SER A 104 -8.22 8.62 -4.90
C SER A 104 -7.53 9.72 -4.12
N TYR A 105 -7.66 9.71 -2.81
CA TYR A 105 -6.99 10.66 -1.93
C TYR A 105 -6.24 9.91 -0.83
N PHE A 106 -4.96 10.26 -0.67
CA PHE A 106 -4.15 9.87 0.49
C PHE A 106 -3.39 11.09 0.98
N PRO A 107 -3.27 11.33 2.31
CA PRO A 107 -2.72 12.57 2.85
C PRO A 107 -1.21 12.75 2.61
N PHE A 108 -0.54 11.76 2.08
CA PHE A 108 0.91 11.73 1.84
C PHE A 108 1.29 11.60 0.36
N THR A 109 0.30 11.62 -0.54
CA THR A 109 0.53 11.56 -2.00
C THR A 109 -0.39 12.52 -2.76
N GLU A 110 0.14 13.13 -3.86
CA GLU A 110 -0.60 14.00 -4.79
C GLU A 110 0.10 13.97 -6.16
N PRO A 111 -0.55 13.54 -7.24
CA PRO A 111 -1.86 12.90 -7.28
C PRO A 111 -1.85 11.48 -6.69
N SER A 112 -3.01 11.06 -6.19
CA SER A 112 -3.23 9.73 -5.63
C SER A 112 -4.16 8.89 -6.50
N ALA A 113 -3.98 7.59 -6.50
CA ALA A 113 -4.83 6.64 -7.21
C ALA A 113 -4.96 5.32 -6.47
N GLU A 114 -6.08 4.67 -6.67
CA GLU A 114 -6.29 3.25 -6.36
C GLU A 114 -6.19 2.43 -7.63
N VAL A 115 -5.67 1.22 -7.52
CA VAL A 115 -5.53 0.29 -8.63
C VAL A 115 -6.36 -0.93 -8.39
N ASP A 116 -7.27 -1.19 -9.33
CA ASP A 116 -8.11 -2.36 -9.34
C ASP A 116 -7.67 -3.33 -10.45
N VAL A 117 -7.80 -4.61 -10.18
CA VAL A 117 -7.69 -5.68 -11.18
C VAL A 117 -9.05 -6.33 -11.42
N LYS A 118 -9.29 -6.79 -12.64
CA LYS A 118 -10.54 -7.50 -12.96
C LYS A 118 -10.40 -8.97 -12.62
N TRP A 119 -11.05 -9.38 -11.55
CA TRP A 119 -11.00 -10.73 -11.04
C TRP A 119 -12.41 -11.34 -10.92
N LYS A 120 -12.62 -12.53 -11.49
CA LYS A 120 -13.92 -13.22 -11.51
C LYS A 120 -15.08 -12.31 -11.99
N GLY A 121 -14.81 -11.47 -13.00
CA GLY A 121 -15.80 -10.56 -13.58
C GLY A 121 -16.11 -9.32 -12.75
N LYS A 122 -15.45 -9.09 -11.62
CA LYS A 122 -15.59 -7.92 -10.73
C LYS A 122 -14.27 -7.18 -10.61
N TRP A 123 -14.34 -5.89 -10.30
CA TRP A 123 -13.18 -5.10 -9.96
C TRP A 123 -12.82 -5.32 -8.48
N LEU A 124 -11.57 -5.69 -8.23
CA LEU A 124 -11.01 -5.83 -6.90
C LEU A 124 -9.85 -4.84 -6.77
N GLU A 125 -9.95 -3.94 -5.80
CA GLU A 125 -8.84 -3.07 -5.42
C GLU A 125 -7.70 -3.89 -4.83
N VAL A 126 -6.48 -3.69 -5.32
CA VAL A 126 -5.28 -4.43 -4.88
C VAL A 126 -4.21 -3.55 -4.27
N LEU A 127 -4.16 -2.25 -4.64
CA LEU A 127 -3.19 -1.32 -4.08
C LEU A 127 -3.66 0.14 -4.16
N GLY A 128 -3.17 0.96 -3.23
CA GLY A 128 -3.18 2.42 -3.31
C GLY A 128 -1.80 2.95 -3.69
N CYS A 129 -1.74 4.03 -4.47
CA CYS A 129 -0.48 4.62 -4.93
C CYS A 129 -0.59 6.12 -5.18
N GLY A 130 0.54 6.77 -5.39
CA GLY A 130 0.60 8.17 -5.80
C GLY A 130 2.01 8.72 -5.87
N MET A 131 2.12 9.96 -6.35
CA MET A 131 3.36 10.72 -6.24
C MET A 131 3.51 11.18 -4.79
N ILE A 132 4.71 11.07 -4.24
CA ILE A 132 5.00 11.51 -2.87
C ILE A 132 4.75 13.03 -2.78
N ASP A 133 3.95 13.44 -1.79
CA ASP A 133 3.64 14.86 -1.57
C ASP A 133 4.95 15.66 -1.32
N PRO A 134 5.13 16.82 -1.97
CA PRO A 134 6.31 17.67 -1.77
C PRO A 134 6.58 18.03 -0.30
N ASN A 135 5.54 18.13 0.54
CA ASN A 135 5.71 18.39 1.97
C ASN A 135 6.32 17.19 2.71
N VAL A 136 6.06 15.97 2.24
CA VAL A 136 6.71 14.76 2.76
C VAL A 136 8.21 14.81 2.45
N LEU A 137 8.61 15.15 1.23
CA LEU A 137 10.02 15.31 0.84
C LEU A 137 10.70 16.40 1.68
N LYS A 138 10.06 17.56 1.83
CA LYS A 138 10.58 18.66 2.67
C LYS A 138 10.78 18.24 4.13
N SER A 139 9.89 17.43 4.68
CA SER A 139 9.94 17.01 6.09
C SER A 139 11.17 16.15 6.41
N VAL A 140 11.74 15.48 5.41
CA VAL A 140 12.95 14.66 5.53
C VAL A 140 14.19 15.37 4.99
N GLY A 141 14.09 16.67 4.64
CA GLY A 141 15.21 17.48 4.20
C GLY A 141 15.52 17.43 2.70
N TYR A 142 14.67 16.80 1.89
CA TYR A 142 14.87 16.78 0.44
C TYR A 142 14.24 18.01 -0.21
N ASP A 143 14.91 18.55 -1.22
CA ASP A 143 14.40 19.64 -2.04
C ASP A 143 13.41 19.11 -3.09
N PRO A 144 12.11 19.43 -3.02
CA PRO A 144 11.12 18.95 -3.98
C PRO A 144 11.22 19.60 -5.36
N GLU A 145 12.01 20.66 -5.53
CA GLU A 145 12.35 21.22 -6.84
C GLU A 145 13.42 20.37 -7.57
N VAL A 146 14.16 19.54 -6.81
CA VAL A 146 15.21 18.67 -7.33
C VAL A 146 14.74 17.22 -7.40
N TYR A 147 14.02 16.76 -6.39
CA TYR A 147 13.61 15.37 -6.23
C TYR A 147 12.11 15.21 -6.29
N SER A 148 11.70 14.18 -6.97
CA SER A 148 10.33 13.69 -6.97
C SER A 148 10.31 12.20 -6.66
N GLY A 149 9.16 11.65 -6.35
CA GLY A 149 9.05 10.23 -6.02
C GLY A 149 7.63 9.72 -6.12
N PHE A 150 7.50 8.42 -6.10
CA PHE A 150 6.23 7.75 -6.00
C PHE A 150 6.25 6.67 -4.91
N ALA A 151 5.08 6.31 -4.43
CA ALA A 151 4.88 5.21 -3.50
C ALA A 151 3.63 4.40 -3.86
N ALA A 152 3.64 3.13 -3.48
CA ALA A 152 2.48 2.27 -3.56
C ALA A 152 2.45 1.27 -2.40
N GLY A 153 1.27 1.08 -1.82
CA GLY A 153 1.00 0.13 -0.75
C GLY A 153 -0.01 -0.93 -1.19
N LEU A 154 0.34 -2.21 -1.08
CA LEU A 154 -0.48 -3.32 -1.52
C LEU A 154 -0.73 -4.34 -0.42
N GLY A 155 -1.97 -4.85 -0.35
CA GLY A 155 -2.36 -5.91 0.58
C GLY A 155 -1.93 -7.28 0.05
N VAL A 156 -1.03 -7.97 0.78
CA VAL A 156 -0.50 -9.28 0.36
C VAL A 156 -1.61 -10.31 0.21
N GLU A 157 -2.57 -10.30 1.13
CA GLU A 157 -3.70 -11.24 1.11
C GLU A 157 -4.57 -11.09 -0.14
N ARG A 158 -4.83 -9.86 -0.60
CA ARG A 158 -5.59 -9.63 -1.84
C ARG A 158 -4.84 -10.13 -3.06
N LEU A 159 -3.52 -9.94 -3.11
CA LEU A 159 -2.69 -10.51 -4.18
C LEU A 159 -2.73 -12.04 -4.16
N ALA A 160 -2.60 -12.65 -2.98
CA ALA A 160 -2.70 -14.11 -2.81
C ALA A 160 -4.09 -14.64 -3.20
N MET A 161 -5.17 -13.91 -2.87
CA MET A 161 -6.54 -14.28 -3.29
C MET A 161 -6.66 -14.34 -4.81
N VAL A 162 -6.14 -13.35 -5.52
CA VAL A 162 -6.17 -13.33 -6.99
C VAL A 162 -5.32 -14.47 -7.56
N GLN A 163 -4.08 -14.60 -7.10
CA GLN A 163 -3.12 -15.59 -7.61
C GLN A 163 -3.58 -17.03 -7.36
N SER A 164 -4.09 -17.30 -6.17
CA SER A 164 -4.49 -18.66 -5.74
C SER A 164 -6.00 -18.91 -5.86
N GLN A 165 -6.74 -18.00 -6.51
CA GLN A 165 -8.20 -18.12 -6.75
C GLN A 165 -9.03 -18.28 -5.47
N ILE A 166 -8.59 -17.68 -4.36
CA ILE A 166 -9.24 -17.71 -3.04
C ILE A 166 -10.32 -16.62 -3.03
N ASP A 167 -11.56 -16.96 -2.77
CA ASP A 167 -12.72 -16.07 -2.83
C ASP A 167 -13.08 -15.40 -1.48
N ASP A 168 -12.42 -15.80 -0.39
CA ASP A 168 -12.68 -15.27 0.95
C ASP A 168 -11.36 -15.17 1.74
N ILE A 169 -10.98 -13.93 2.10
CA ILE A 169 -9.75 -13.62 2.83
C ILE A 169 -9.67 -14.32 4.19
N ARG A 170 -10.83 -14.60 4.83
CA ARG A 170 -10.90 -15.26 6.13
C ARG A 170 -10.31 -16.67 6.11
N ARG A 171 -10.31 -17.33 4.94
CA ARG A 171 -9.73 -18.67 4.76
C ARG A 171 -8.21 -18.68 4.99
N LEU A 172 -7.53 -17.57 4.69
CA LEU A 172 -6.09 -17.42 4.94
C LEU A 172 -5.74 -17.43 6.42
N TYR A 173 -6.70 -17.13 7.30
CA TYR A 173 -6.51 -17.03 8.75
C TYR A 173 -7.18 -18.15 9.55
N ALA A 174 -7.94 -19.03 8.88
CA ALA A 174 -8.73 -20.07 9.55
C ALA A 174 -7.89 -21.27 10.04
N SER A 175 -6.60 -21.36 9.62
CA SER A 175 -5.69 -22.48 9.95
C SER A 175 -6.28 -23.88 9.61
N ASP A 176 -7.12 -23.97 8.58
CA ASP A 176 -7.70 -25.23 8.11
C ASP A 176 -6.67 -25.98 7.27
N LEU A 177 -6.21 -27.14 7.77
CA LEU A 177 -5.20 -27.96 7.08
C LEU A 177 -5.66 -28.41 5.68
N ARG A 178 -6.96 -28.68 5.48
CA ARG A 178 -7.50 -29.06 4.16
C ARG A 178 -7.41 -27.91 3.16
N PHE A 179 -7.47 -26.68 3.65
CA PHE A 179 -7.26 -25.51 2.82
C PHE A 179 -5.77 -25.35 2.49
N LEU A 180 -4.88 -25.45 3.49
CA LEU A 180 -3.45 -25.28 3.30
C LEU A 180 -2.83 -26.37 2.40
N GLN A 181 -3.39 -27.57 2.36
CA GLN A 181 -2.95 -28.67 1.50
C GLN A 181 -3.27 -28.48 0.00
N GLN A 182 -3.98 -27.40 -0.36
CA GLN A 182 -4.29 -27.10 -1.77
C GLN A 182 -3.16 -26.32 -2.47
N PHE A 183 -2.20 -25.83 -1.72
CA PHE A 183 -1.05 -25.04 -2.14
C PHE A 183 0.26 -25.75 -1.75
#